data_6e5dc69e6248099e81b1447e2a8420e5
#
_entry.id   6e5dc69e6248099e81b1447e2a8420e5
#
_cell.length_a   1.000
_cell.length_b   1.000
_cell.length_c   1.000
_cell.angle_alpha   90.00
_cell.angle_beta   90.00
_cell.angle_gamma   90.00
#
_symmetry.space_group_name_H-M   'P 1'
#
loop_
_entity.id
_entity.type
_entity.pdbx_description
1 polymer ?
#
loop_
_entity_poly.entity_id
_entity_poly.type
_entity_poly.pdbx_seq_one_letter_code
_entity_poly.pdbx_strand_id
1 'polypeptide(L)'
;MPNDSFTGRDVIVFGANGALGHGVAEAFADAGASVTGVGRSQPHADRKLPGVSYVTADVTDDGELAALFADVAAPWAVINTVGGFAPYRPFARLDPAELTSQLNDNLISAALITKHALAALTSAGAGRLVHTASRAGVVSKGSGFAYSVSKLGVLHLVSMAADEVRGTRVTVNCVVPSIIDTPANRAALPNSDHGSWPKVPDIARSYLYLAAPESDLVNGAAIPV
;
A
#
# COMPACT_ATOMS: atom_id res chain seq x y z
N MET A 1 17.25 7.64 -7.54
CA MET A 1 16.63 8.98 -7.58
C MET A 1 17.53 9.93 -6.79
N PRO A 2 17.61 11.24 -7.12
CA PRO A 2 18.28 12.21 -6.25
C PRO A 2 17.63 12.20 -4.87
N ASN A 3 18.40 12.44 -3.81
CA ASN A 3 17.91 12.42 -2.41
C ASN A 3 16.83 13.47 -2.09
N ASP A 4 16.52 14.40 -2.99
CA ASP A 4 15.58 15.50 -2.79
C ASP A 4 14.37 15.46 -3.74
N SER A 5 14.06 14.30 -4.32
CA SER A 5 13.00 14.14 -5.34
C SER A 5 11.60 14.49 -4.80
N PHE A 6 11.40 14.41 -3.47
CA PHE A 6 10.12 14.67 -2.80
C PHE A 6 10.16 15.86 -1.85
N THR A 7 11.18 16.72 -1.93
CA THR A 7 11.25 17.94 -1.11
C THR A 7 10.03 18.82 -1.31
N GLY A 8 9.38 19.21 -0.21
CA GLY A 8 8.15 20.02 -0.21
C GLY A 8 6.89 19.24 -0.62
N ARG A 9 6.91 17.91 -0.60
CA ARG A 9 5.76 17.04 -0.90
C ARG A 9 5.31 16.29 0.34
N ASP A 10 4.01 16.33 0.61
CA ASP A 10 3.39 15.56 1.67
C ASP A 10 3.00 14.18 1.18
N VAL A 11 3.40 13.15 1.90
CA VAL A 11 3.15 11.74 1.56
C VAL A 11 2.49 11.04 2.75
N ILE A 12 1.34 10.42 2.50
CA ILE A 12 0.67 9.57 3.49
C ILE A 12 1.02 8.11 3.20
N VAL A 13 1.52 7.38 4.21
CA VAL A 13 1.80 5.95 4.11
C VAL A 13 0.91 5.18 5.08
N PHE A 14 -0.12 4.54 4.56
CA PHE A 14 -0.97 3.62 5.30
C PHE A 14 -0.26 2.28 5.52
N GLY A 15 -0.35 1.74 6.74
CA GLY A 15 0.35 0.52 7.13
C GLY A 15 1.81 0.73 7.54
N ALA A 16 2.19 1.95 7.91
CA ALA A 16 3.56 2.34 8.24
C ALA A 16 4.20 1.54 9.40
N ASN A 17 3.40 0.87 10.23
CA ASN A 17 3.91 0.00 11.30
C ASN A 17 4.31 -1.41 10.81
N GLY A 18 3.86 -1.81 9.61
CA GLY A 18 4.24 -3.08 8.98
C GLY A 18 5.67 -3.03 8.42
N ALA A 19 6.26 -4.20 8.13
CA ALA A 19 7.63 -4.25 7.61
C ALA A 19 7.78 -3.51 6.27
N LEU A 20 6.86 -3.71 5.34
CA LEU A 20 6.87 -3.02 4.04
C LEU A 20 6.59 -1.52 4.22
N GLY A 21 5.53 -1.15 4.94
CA GLY A 21 5.15 0.24 5.11
C GLY A 21 6.19 1.07 5.84
N HIS A 22 6.89 0.48 6.81
CA HIS A 22 8.01 1.12 7.51
C HIS A 22 9.14 1.47 6.54
N GLY A 23 9.61 0.50 5.73
CA GLY A 23 10.67 0.78 4.78
C GLY A 23 10.24 1.70 3.62
N VAL A 24 8.96 1.70 3.25
CA VAL A 24 8.41 2.65 2.28
C VAL A 24 8.38 4.06 2.88
N ALA A 25 7.92 4.23 4.12
CA ALA A 25 7.94 5.52 4.82
C ALA A 25 9.37 6.08 4.98
N GLU A 26 10.33 5.20 5.35
CA GLU A 26 11.75 5.54 5.42
C GLU A 26 12.27 6.04 4.06
N ALA A 27 11.99 5.31 2.98
CA ALA A 27 12.45 5.68 1.65
C ALA A 27 11.90 7.03 1.16
N PHE A 28 10.64 7.38 1.49
CA PHE A 28 10.09 8.69 1.19
C PHE A 28 10.69 9.79 2.06
N ALA A 29 10.91 9.54 3.36
CA ALA A 29 11.58 10.50 4.25
C ALA A 29 13.02 10.78 3.78
N ASP A 30 13.77 9.74 3.42
CA ASP A 30 15.13 9.87 2.87
C ASP A 30 15.17 10.59 1.51
N ALA A 31 14.06 10.57 0.77
CA ALA A 31 13.89 11.32 -0.48
C ALA A 31 13.37 12.75 -0.27
N GLY A 32 13.30 13.22 0.99
CA GLY A 32 12.95 14.60 1.34
C GLY A 32 11.46 14.88 1.51
N ALA A 33 10.60 13.87 1.50
CA ALA A 33 9.17 14.05 1.73
C ALA A 33 8.85 14.37 3.20
N SER A 34 7.78 15.15 3.41
CA SER A 34 7.06 15.22 4.67
C SER A 34 6.14 14.01 4.79
N VAL A 35 6.47 13.03 5.64
CA VAL A 35 5.77 11.75 5.69
C VAL A 35 4.84 11.67 6.88
N THR A 36 3.57 11.32 6.62
CA THR A 36 2.60 10.91 7.64
C THR A 36 2.39 9.39 7.57
N GLY A 37 2.92 8.67 8.55
CA GLY A 37 2.71 7.24 8.71
C GLY A 37 1.39 6.95 9.43
N VAL A 38 0.53 6.13 8.84
CA VAL A 38 -0.78 5.77 9.42
C VAL A 38 -0.81 4.30 9.80
N GLY A 39 -1.28 4.00 11.00
CA GLY A 39 -1.45 2.65 11.52
C GLY A 39 -2.55 2.56 12.56
N ARG A 40 -2.99 1.35 12.92
CA ARG A 40 -4.02 1.12 13.97
C ARG A 40 -3.52 1.48 15.39
N SER A 41 -2.23 1.65 15.56
CA SER A 41 -1.59 2.07 16.83
C SER A 41 -0.37 2.90 16.53
N GLN A 42 0.11 3.65 17.53
CA GLN A 42 1.43 4.29 17.43
C GLN A 42 2.53 3.21 17.33
N PRO A 43 3.58 3.43 16.53
CA PRO A 43 4.74 2.53 16.52
C PRO A 43 5.46 2.57 17.87
N HIS A 44 6.12 1.47 18.23
CA HIS A 44 7.04 1.47 19.37
C HIS A 44 8.13 2.54 19.17
N ALA A 45 8.66 3.07 20.28
CA ALA A 45 9.61 4.19 20.23
C ALA A 45 10.88 3.89 19.39
N ASP A 46 11.37 2.66 19.46
CA ASP A 46 12.53 2.15 18.71
C ASP A 46 12.27 1.94 17.21
N ARG A 47 11.01 2.03 16.80
CA ARG A 47 10.58 1.91 15.40
C ARG A 47 10.11 3.24 14.79
N LYS A 48 10.16 4.33 15.54
CA LYS A 48 9.85 5.64 15.00
C LYS A 48 10.98 6.13 14.09
N LEU A 49 10.63 6.46 12.87
CA LEU A 49 11.58 7.03 11.91
C LEU A 49 11.76 8.53 12.15
N PRO A 50 12.98 9.05 12.07
CA PRO A 50 13.22 10.50 12.07
C PRO A 50 12.47 11.18 10.92
N GLY A 51 11.86 12.33 11.19
CA GLY A 51 11.14 13.11 10.16
C GLY A 51 9.79 12.53 9.73
N VAL A 52 9.32 11.44 10.34
CA VAL A 52 8.00 10.86 10.07
C VAL A 52 7.04 11.17 11.22
N SER A 53 5.91 11.78 10.89
CA SER A 53 4.78 11.98 11.81
C SER A 53 3.91 10.72 11.81
N TYR A 54 3.32 10.36 12.97
CA TYR A 54 2.48 9.17 13.07
C TYR A 54 1.08 9.50 13.57
N VAL A 55 0.08 9.00 12.84
CA VAL A 55 -1.35 9.13 13.16
C VAL A 55 -1.96 7.74 13.31
N THR A 56 -2.91 7.59 14.22
CA THR A 56 -3.68 6.35 14.36
C THR A 56 -5.02 6.47 13.66
N ALA A 57 -5.33 5.48 12.83
CA ALA A 57 -6.64 5.34 12.22
C ALA A 57 -6.93 3.88 11.88
N ASP A 58 -8.17 3.45 12.03
CA ASP A 58 -8.69 2.22 11.46
C ASP A 58 -9.12 2.49 10.02
N VAL A 59 -8.38 1.92 9.08
CA VAL A 59 -8.65 2.09 7.64
C VAL A 59 -9.90 1.38 7.14
N THR A 60 -10.59 0.63 8.02
CA THR A 60 -11.90 0.04 7.75
C THR A 60 -13.04 0.88 8.29
N ASP A 61 -12.74 1.98 8.99
CA ASP A 61 -13.71 2.98 9.45
C ASP A 61 -13.70 4.20 8.52
N ASP A 62 -14.82 4.42 7.83
CA ASP A 62 -14.97 5.52 6.87
C ASP A 62 -14.92 6.90 7.55
N GLY A 63 -15.38 7.00 8.79
CA GLY A 63 -15.39 8.26 9.56
C GLY A 63 -13.96 8.64 10.02
N GLU A 64 -13.16 7.67 10.47
CA GLU A 64 -11.77 7.92 10.86
C GLU A 64 -10.93 8.33 9.66
N LEU A 65 -11.14 7.72 8.49
CA LEU A 65 -10.49 8.14 7.24
C LEU A 65 -10.92 9.54 6.81
N ALA A 66 -12.22 9.87 6.91
CA ALA A 66 -12.72 11.21 6.61
C ALA A 66 -12.05 12.28 7.50
N ALA A 67 -11.94 12.03 8.80
CA ALA A 67 -11.26 12.92 9.74
C ALA A 67 -9.77 13.07 9.40
N LEU A 68 -9.07 11.97 9.13
CA LEU A 68 -7.65 12.00 8.75
C LEU A 68 -7.39 12.85 7.51
N PHE A 69 -8.18 12.66 6.45
CA PHE A 69 -8.01 13.43 5.22
C PHE A 69 -8.47 14.90 5.32
N ALA A 70 -9.30 15.23 6.31
CA ALA A 70 -9.63 16.62 6.61
C ALA A 70 -8.47 17.38 7.30
N ASP A 71 -7.69 16.66 8.12
CA ASP A 71 -6.57 17.23 8.88
C ASP A 71 -5.26 17.30 8.06
N VAL A 72 -5.11 16.44 7.05
CA VAL A 72 -3.92 16.43 6.19
C VAL A 72 -4.15 17.34 4.98
N ALA A 73 -3.38 18.41 4.90
CA ALA A 73 -3.40 19.31 3.75
C ALA A 73 -2.98 18.56 2.48
N ALA A 74 -3.77 18.63 1.43
CA ALA A 74 -3.56 18.19 0.05
C ALA A 74 -2.30 17.32 -0.20
N PRO A 75 -2.34 16.00 0.08
CA PRO A 75 -1.16 15.16 -0.08
C PRO A 75 -0.74 15.09 -1.56
N TRP A 76 0.57 15.05 -1.79
CA TRP A 76 1.12 14.72 -3.12
C TRP A 76 0.94 13.24 -3.45
N ALA A 77 1.18 12.37 -2.47
CA ALA A 77 1.03 10.94 -2.68
C ALA A 77 0.35 10.25 -1.49
N VAL A 78 -0.48 9.27 -1.81
CA VAL A 78 -1.09 8.34 -0.86
C VAL A 78 -0.61 6.93 -1.19
N ILE A 79 0.08 6.32 -0.24
CA ILE A 79 0.68 4.99 -0.39
C ILE A 79 -0.05 4.03 0.54
N ASN A 80 -0.66 2.99 -0.02
CA ASN A 80 -1.36 1.97 0.76
C ASN A 80 -0.56 0.66 0.80
N THR A 81 0.04 0.37 1.95
CA THR A 81 0.71 -0.90 2.24
C THR A 81 -0.08 -1.78 3.22
N VAL A 82 -1.32 -1.38 3.55
CA VAL A 82 -2.19 -2.17 4.41
C VAL A 82 -2.55 -3.49 3.74
N GLY A 83 -2.59 -4.53 4.53
CA GLY A 83 -3.08 -5.84 4.12
C GLY A 83 -2.68 -6.93 5.11
N GLY A 84 -3.51 -7.97 5.11
CA GLY A 84 -3.29 -9.19 5.87
C GLY A 84 -2.96 -10.35 4.93
N PHE A 85 -2.37 -11.41 5.48
CA PHE A 85 -2.14 -12.67 4.81
C PHE A 85 -2.84 -13.78 5.58
N ALA A 86 -3.54 -14.67 4.89
CA ALA A 86 -4.09 -15.89 5.46
C ALA A 86 -3.32 -17.12 4.94
N PRO A 87 -3.16 -18.17 5.78
CA PRO A 87 -2.53 -19.42 5.38
C PRO A 87 -3.24 -20.05 4.18
N TYR A 88 -2.47 -20.67 3.30
CA TYR A 88 -3.03 -21.44 2.18
C TYR A 88 -3.82 -22.64 2.70
N ARG A 89 -5.13 -22.68 2.39
CA ARG A 89 -6.03 -23.79 2.69
C ARG A 89 -6.65 -24.32 1.39
N PRO A 90 -6.89 -25.64 1.27
CA PRO A 90 -7.70 -26.17 0.18
C PRO A 90 -9.10 -25.54 0.17
N PHE A 91 -9.68 -25.37 -1.00
CA PHE A 91 -10.99 -24.71 -1.16
C PHE A 91 -12.10 -25.38 -0.33
N ALA A 92 -12.07 -26.71 -0.24
CA ALA A 92 -13.03 -27.48 0.58
C ALA A 92 -12.93 -27.20 2.10
N ARG A 93 -11.89 -26.49 2.56
CA ARG A 93 -11.68 -26.08 3.94
C ARG A 93 -11.71 -24.56 4.10
N LEU A 94 -12.33 -23.86 3.15
CA LEU A 94 -12.52 -22.42 3.24
C LEU A 94 -13.34 -22.07 4.49
N ASP A 95 -12.81 -21.19 5.32
CA ASP A 95 -13.52 -20.61 6.44
C ASP A 95 -14.17 -19.28 5.99
N PRO A 96 -15.51 -19.15 6.04
CA PRO A 96 -16.19 -17.91 5.69
C PRO A 96 -15.72 -16.69 6.52
N ALA A 97 -15.35 -16.89 7.78
CA ALA A 97 -14.82 -15.82 8.62
C ALA A 97 -13.45 -15.35 8.14
N GLU A 98 -12.58 -16.29 7.72
CA GLU A 98 -11.28 -15.97 7.12
C GLU A 98 -11.47 -15.20 5.80
N LEU A 99 -12.42 -15.61 4.95
CA LEU A 99 -12.73 -14.89 3.71
C LEU A 99 -13.17 -13.45 4.01
N THR A 100 -14.09 -13.26 4.94
CA THR A 100 -14.57 -11.93 5.34
C THR A 100 -13.43 -11.06 5.89
N SER A 101 -12.60 -11.62 6.76
CA SER A 101 -11.42 -10.90 7.30
C SER A 101 -10.47 -10.47 6.19
N GLN A 102 -10.13 -11.37 5.25
CA GLN A 102 -9.22 -11.05 4.15
C GLN A 102 -9.79 -10.01 3.18
N LEU A 103 -11.11 -10.04 2.94
CA LEU A 103 -11.77 -8.99 2.16
C LEU A 103 -11.73 -7.64 2.87
N ASN A 104 -12.02 -7.61 4.18
CA ASN A 104 -11.95 -6.39 4.97
C ASN A 104 -10.54 -5.82 5.02
N ASP A 105 -9.55 -6.65 5.38
CA ASP A 105 -8.17 -6.20 5.59
C ASP A 105 -7.49 -5.74 4.29
N ASN A 106 -7.82 -6.34 3.14
CA ASN A 106 -7.14 -6.08 1.89
C ASN A 106 -7.96 -5.24 0.91
N LEU A 107 -9.25 -5.56 0.69
CA LEU A 107 -10.04 -4.94 -0.37
C LEU A 107 -10.89 -3.78 0.15
N ILE A 108 -11.64 -3.98 1.23
CA ILE A 108 -12.50 -2.91 1.77
C ILE A 108 -11.65 -1.74 2.27
N SER A 109 -10.57 -2.03 3.01
CA SER A 109 -9.61 -1.00 3.42
C SER A 109 -9.04 -0.23 2.23
N ALA A 110 -8.63 -0.93 1.16
CA ALA A 110 -8.13 -0.28 -0.05
C ALA A 110 -9.20 0.57 -0.73
N ALA A 111 -10.46 0.12 -0.77
CA ALA A 111 -11.56 0.86 -1.36
C ALA A 111 -11.87 2.16 -0.58
N LEU A 112 -11.89 2.09 0.75
CA LEU A 112 -12.11 3.27 1.59
C LEU A 112 -10.95 4.27 1.49
N ILE A 113 -9.70 3.79 1.51
CA ILE A 113 -8.53 4.65 1.27
C ILE A 113 -8.63 5.30 -0.11
N THR A 114 -9.00 4.55 -1.15
CA THR A 114 -9.18 5.08 -2.51
C THR A 114 -10.23 6.19 -2.55
N LYS A 115 -11.39 5.98 -1.94
CA LYS A 115 -12.48 6.96 -1.86
C LYS A 115 -11.97 8.32 -1.35
N HIS A 116 -11.30 8.33 -0.21
CA HIS A 116 -10.82 9.57 0.41
C HIS A 116 -9.59 10.14 -0.31
N ALA A 117 -8.66 9.29 -0.74
CA ALA A 117 -7.48 9.71 -1.49
C ALA A 117 -7.85 10.38 -2.81
N LEU A 118 -8.76 9.79 -3.60
CA LEU A 118 -9.17 10.39 -4.88
C LEU A 118 -9.85 11.74 -4.68
N ALA A 119 -10.70 11.88 -3.66
CA ALA A 119 -11.32 13.17 -3.33
C ALA A 119 -10.25 14.24 -3.02
N ALA A 120 -9.26 13.92 -2.19
CA ALA A 120 -8.19 14.85 -1.82
C ALA A 120 -7.26 15.18 -2.99
N LEU A 121 -6.78 14.16 -3.73
CA LEU A 121 -5.85 14.33 -4.85
C LEU A 121 -6.48 15.08 -6.02
N THR A 122 -7.75 14.79 -6.32
CA THR A 122 -8.50 15.50 -7.38
C THR A 122 -8.74 16.95 -6.99
N SER A 123 -9.10 17.22 -5.74
CA SER A 123 -9.23 18.59 -5.22
C SER A 123 -7.92 19.36 -5.27
N ALA A 124 -6.77 18.70 -5.03
CA ALA A 124 -5.44 19.27 -5.18
C ALA A 124 -5.02 19.49 -6.65
N GLY A 125 -5.76 18.93 -7.60
CA GLY A 125 -5.50 19.05 -9.04
C GLY A 125 -4.41 18.14 -9.58
N ALA A 126 -3.65 17.43 -8.74
CA ALA A 126 -2.64 16.45 -9.13
C ALA A 126 -2.28 15.55 -7.94
N GLY A 127 -1.81 14.34 -8.21
CA GLY A 127 -1.30 13.47 -7.15
C GLY A 127 -1.12 12.02 -7.57
N ARG A 128 -0.71 11.19 -6.62
CA ARG A 128 -0.36 9.78 -6.83
C ARG A 128 -1.01 8.90 -5.77
N LEU A 129 -1.77 7.90 -6.19
CA LEU A 129 -2.26 6.83 -5.32
C LEU A 129 -1.57 5.52 -5.71
N VAL A 130 -0.87 4.89 -4.76
CA VAL A 130 -0.17 3.64 -5.02
C VAL A 130 -0.59 2.58 -4.01
N HIS A 131 -1.25 1.53 -4.49
CA HIS A 131 -1.66 0.38 -3.68
C HIS A 131 -0.62 -0.73 -3.66
N THR A 132 -0.79 -1.64 -2.71
CA THR A 132 -0.06 -2.91 -2.63
C THR A 132 -1.00 -4.06 -2.95
N ALA A 133 -0.86 -4.66 -4.12
CA ALA A 133 -1.52 -5.92 -4.46
C ALA A 133 -0.63 -7.12 -4.04
N SER A 134 -0.69 -8.21 -4.73
CA SER A 134 0.19 -9.37 -4.54
C SER A 134 0.22 -10.22 -5.80
N ARG A 135 1.34 -10.89 -6.04
CA ARG A 135 1.44 -11.91 -7.09
C ARG A 135 0.41 -13.03 -6.92
N ALA A 136 -0.04 -13.31 -5.69
CA ALA A 136 -1.11 -14.26 -5.42
C ALA A 136 -2.47 -13.86 -6.02
N GLY A 137 -2.72 -12.57 -6.25
CA GLY A 137 -3.90 -12.08 -6.97
C GLY A 137 -3.82 -12.27 -8.48
N VAL A 138 -2.62 -12.49 -9.03
CA VAL A 138 -2.38 -12.66 -10.48
C VAL A 138 -2.27 -14.14 -10.86
N VAL A 139 -1.61 -14.94 -10.01
CA VAL A 139 -1.30 -16.35 -10.29
C VAL A 139 -2.07 -17.24 -9.35
N SER A 140 -3.01 -18.03 -9.90
CA SER A 140 -3.77 -19.01 -9.12
C SER A 140 -2.94 -20.26 -8.85
N LYS A 141 -2.88 -20.69 -7.57
CA LYS A 141 -2.14 -21.89 -7.13
C LYS A 141 -3.02 -22.95 -6.47
N GLY A 142 -4.33 -22.93 -6.69
CA GLY A 142 -5.27 -23.95 -6.19
C GLY A 142 -5.48 -23.94 -4.67
N SER A 143 -4.90 -22.99 -3.94
CA SER A 143 -5.09 -22.82 -2.49
C SER A 143 -4.95 -21.35 -2.10
N GLY A 144 -5.42 -20.96 -0.90
CA GLY A 144 -5.34 -19.57 -0.44
C GLY A 144 -6.34 -18.63 -1.11
N PHE A 145 -7.56 -19.15 -1.37
CA PHE A 145 -8.63 -18.44 -2.08
C PHE A 145 -8.93 -17.07 -1.44
N ALA A 146 -9.12 -17.02 -0.13
CA ALA A 146 -9.51 -15.80 0.58
C ALA A 146 -8.52 -14.64 0.35
N TYR A 147 -7.23 -14.92 0.51
CA TYR A 147 -6.18 -13.95 0.24
C TYR A 147 -6.07 -13.59 -1.25
N SER A 148 -6.05 -14.60 -2.11
CA SER A 148 -5.88 -14.40 -3.56
C SER A 148 -7.00 -13.56 -4.16
N VAL A 149 -8.27 -13.84 -3.80
CA VAL A 149 -9.42 -13.08 -4.31
C VAL A 149 -9.42 -11.65 -3.78
N SER A 150 -9.04 -11.44 -2.51
CA SER A 150 -8.95 -10.09 -1.96
C SER A 150 -7.90 -9.24 -2.68
N LYS A 151 -6.73 -9.81 -3.01
CA LYS A 151 -5.66 -9.13 -3.76
C LYS A 151 -5.95 -8.97 -5.25
N LEU A 152 -6.70 -9.90 -5.87
CA LEU A 152 -7.26 -9.70 -7.22
C LEU A 152 -8.25 -8.54 -7.23
N GLY A 153 -9.09 -8.42 -6.19
CA GLY A 153 -9.99 -7.27 -6.01
C GLY A 153 -9.25 -5.94 -5.97
N VAL A 154 -8.09 -5.86 -5.29
CA VAL A 154 -7.25 -4.65 -5.28
C VAL A 154 -6.72 -4.32 -6.68
N LEU A 155 -6.29 -5.32 -7.48
CA LEU A 155 -5.85 -5.10 -8.86
C LEU A 155 -6.97 -4.50 -9.72
N HIS A 156 -8.17 -5.04 -9.59
CA HIS A 156 -9.33 -4.53 -10.33
C HIS A 156 -9.75 -3.15 -9.87
N LEU A 157 -9.75 -2.89 -8.55
CA LEU A 157 -9.99 -1.57 -7.97
C LEU A 157 -9.05 -0.51 -8.53
N VAL A 158 -7.75 -0.82 -8.62
CA VAL A 158 -6.74 0.08 -9.22
C VAL A 158 -7.07 0.40 -10.67
N SER A 159 -7.46 -0.61 -11.46
CA SER A 159 -7.86 -0.40 -12.87
C SER A 159 -9.08 0.52 -12.99
N MET A 160 -10.10 0.33 -12.15
CA MET A 160 -11.30 1.16 -12.15
C MET A 160 -11.01 2.60 -11.70
N ALA A 161 -10.27 2.77 -10.61
CA ALA A 161 -9.90 4.08 -10.08
C ALA A 161 -9.00 4.86 -11.05
N ALA A 162 -8.09 4.17 -11.75
CA ALA A 162 -7.26 4.77 -12.79
C ALA A 162 -8.09 5.26 -13.99
N ASP A 163 -9.13 4.51 -14.36
CA ASP A 163 -10.05 4.94 -15.43
C ASP A 163 -10.89 6.16 -15.02
N GLU A 164 -11.35 6.22 -13.77
CA GLU A 164 -12.11 7.34 -13.23
C GLU A 164 -11.34 8.66 -13.26
N VAL A 165 -10.04 8.63 -12.98
CA VAL A 165 -9.19 9.83 -13.00
C VAL A 165 -8.56 10.12 -14.37
N ARG A 166 -8.94 9.39 -15.40
CA ARG A 166 -8.40 9.57 -16.77
C ARG A 166 -8.59 11.01 -17.25
N GLY A 167 -7.51 11.58 -17.80
CA GLY A 167 -7.51 12.97 -18.27
C GLY A 167 -7.25 14.01 -17.18
N THR A 168 -7.05 13.58 -15.94
CA THR A 168 -6.56 14.45 -14.87
C THR A 168 -5.04 14.28 -14.68
N ARG A 169 -4.45 14.99 -13.70
CA ARG A 169 -3.05 14.82 -13.30
C ARG A 169 -2.90 13.87 -12.09
N VAL A 170 -3.96 13.16 -11.72
CA VAL A 170 -3.94 12.12 -10.70
C VAL A 170 -3.66 10.78 -11.37
N THR A 171 -2.82 9.94 -10.77
CA THR A 171 -2.60 8.56 -11.22
C THR A 171 -2.84 7.57 -10.09
N VAL A 172 -3.36 6.39 -10.45
CA VAL A 172 -3.61 5.28 -9.54
C VAL A 172 -2.89 4.04 -10.06
N ASN A 173 -1.99 3.51 -9.27
CA ASN A 173 -1.17 2.35 -9.66
C ASN A 173 -1.04 1.36 -8.49
N CYS A 174 -0.45 0.20 -8.72
CA CYS A 174 -0.09 -0.71 -7.64
C CYS A 174 1.26 -1.39 -7.86
N VAL A 175 1.90 -1.72 -6.75
CA VAL A 175 3.05 -2.63 -6.68
C VAL A 175 2.52 -4.03 -6.37
N VAL A 176 3.08 -5.05 -7.03
CA VAL A 176 2.64 -6.46 -6.97
C VAL A 176 3.81 -7.32 -6.48
N PRO A 177 4.10 -7.34 -5.16
CA PRO A 177 5.20 -8.10 -4.62
C PRO A 177 4.97 -9.62 -4.74
N SER A 178 6.08 -10.34 -4.88
CA SER A 178 6.15 -11.76 -4.55
C SER A 178 6.24 -11.94 -3.02
N ILE A 179 6.91 -12.97 -2.53
CA ILE A 179 7.13 -13.13 -1.08
C ILE A 179 8.22 -12.15 -0.65
N ILE A 180 7.86 -11.18 0.18
CA ILE A 180 8.78 -10.15 0.65
C ILE A 180 9.73 -10.71 1.71
N ASP A 181 11.00 -10.40 1.63
CA ASP A 181 11.99 -10.76 2.65
C ASP A 181 11.76 -9.95 3.94
N THR A 182 11.01 -10.56 4.85
CA THR A 182 10.70 -10.02 6.17
C THR A 182 10.91 -11.07 7.26
N PRO A 183 11.18 -10.67 8.50
CA PRO A 183 11.30 -11.62 9.62
C PRO A 183 10.08 -12.54 9.76
N ALA A 184 8.87 -12.01 9.58
CA ALA A 184 7.62 -12.77 9.67
C ALA A 184 7.52 -13.83 8.56
N ASN A 185 7.85 -13.49 7.31
CA ASN A 185 7.82 -14.43 6.20
C ASN A 185 8.92 -15.49 6.31
N ARG A 186 10.12 -15.12 6.78
CA ARG A 186 11.18 -16.09 7.08
C ARG A 186 10.76 -17.09 8.15
N ALA A 187 10.10 -16.63 9.22
CA ALA A 187 9.57 -17.48 10.27
C ALA A 187 8.44 -18.41 9.77
N ALA A 188 7.56 -17.91 8.89
CA ALA A 188 6.47 -18.69 8.31
C ALA A 188 6.94 -19.72 7.28
N LEU A 189 8.06 -19.48 6.61
CA LEU A 189 8.61 -20.29 5.53
C LEU A 189 10.12 -20.58 5.75
N PRO A 190 10.49 -21.27 6.84
CA PRO A 190 11.89 -21.40 7.26
C PRO A 190 12.77 -22.20 6.29
N ASN A 191 12.18 -23.06 5.48
CA ASN A 191 12.88 -23.93 4.52
C ASN A 191 12.91 -23.37 3.09
N SER A 192 12.43 -22.14 2.86
CA SER A 192 12.43 -21.51 1.55
C SER A 192 13.79 -20.87 1.24
N ASP A 193 14.11 -20.71 -0.04
CA ASP A 193 15.25 -19.91 -0.47
C ASP A 193 14.94 -18.41 -0.28
N HIS A 194 15.29 -17.88 0.89
CA HIS A 194 15.10 -16.48 1.24
C HIS A 194 15.98 -15.53 0.40
N GLY A 195 17.05 -16.04 -0.22
CA GLY A 195 17.95 -15.25 -1.07
C GLY A 195 17.26 -14.78 -2.36
N SER A 196 16.21 -15.49 -2.81
CA SER A 196 15.42 -15.14 -3.98
C SER A 196 14.30 -14.14 -3.71
N TRP A 197 14.06 -13.78 -2.45
CA TRP A 197 12.96 -12.87 -2.09
C TRP A 197 13.37 -11.41 -2.23
N PRO A 198 12.50 -10.55 -2.81
CA PRO A 198 12.76 -9.12 -2.89
C PRO A 198 12.83 -8.52 -1.48
N LYS A 199 13.81 -7.65 -1.27
CA LYS A 199 14.00 -6.93 -0.01
C LYS A 199 13.12 -5.68 0.02
N VAL A 200 12.69 -5.28 1.21
CA VAL A 200 11.86 -4.10 1.41
C VAL A 200 12.45 -2.84 0.75
N PRO A 201 13.76 -2.50 0.88
CA PRO A 201 14.32 -1.32 0.21
C PRO A 201 14.26 -1.39 -1.32
N ASP A 202 14.35 -2.58 -1.92
CA ASP A 202 14.27 -2.73 -3.38
C ASP A 202 12.82 -2.53 -3.85
N ILE A 203 11.84 -3.06 -3.10
CA ILE A 203 10.42 -2.85 -3.38
C ILE A 203 10.06 -1.36 -3.20
N ALA A 204 10.58 -0.68 -2.19
CA ALA A 204 10.31 0.73 -1.92
C ALA A 204 10.65 1.64 -3.12
N ARG A 205 11.67 1.28 -3.93
CA ARG A 205 12.00 2.01 -5.16
C ARG A 205 10.83 2.07 -6.16
N SER A 206 10.01 1.02 -6.22
CA SER A 206 8.83 1.00 -7.10
C SER A 206 7.77 1.99 -6.63
N TYR A 207 7.59 2.15 -5.32
CA TYR A 207 6.69 3.17 -4.79
C TYR A 207 7.20 4.59 -5.05
N LEU A 208 8.50 4.84 -4.83
CA LEU A 208 9.12 6.12 -5.18
C LEU A 208 8.94 6.43 -6.67
N TYR A 209 9.19 5.48 -7.56
CA TYR A 209 8.99 5.65 -9.00
C TYR A 209 7.55 6.01 -9.34
N LEU A 210 6.57 5.24 -8.83
CA LEU A 210 5.15 5.47 -9.13
C LEU A 210 4.60 6.76 -8.50
N ALA A 211 5.23 7.25 -7.43
CA ALA A 211 4.89 8.52 -6.78
C ALA A 211 5.66 9.71 -7.35
N ALA A 212 6.67 9.50 -8.18
CA ALA A 212 7.48 10.57 -8.74
C ALA A 212 6.67 11.45 -9.72
N PRO A 213 6.99 12.74 -9.85
CA PRO A 213 6.36 13.62 -10.85
C PRO A 213 6.52 13.08 -12.28
N GLU A 214 7.67 12.48 -12.57
CA GLU A 214 8.07 11.98 -13.89
C GLU A 214 7.28 10.72 -14.32
N SER A 215 6.53 10.10 -13.41
CA SER A 215 5.65 8.97 -13.72
C SER A 215 4.21 9.37 -14.06
N ASP A 216 3.99 10.61 -14.47
CA ASP A 216 2.66 11.20 -14.74
C ASP A 216 1.87 10.49 -15.84
N LEU A 217 2.54 9.79 -16.75
CA LEU A 217 1.91 8.97 -17.79
C LEU A 217 1.60 7.54 -17.34
N VAL A 218 2.10 7.11 -16.17
CA VAL A 218 1.88 5.77 -15.66
C VAL A 218 0.59 5.76 -14.83
N ASN A 219 -0.49 5.24 -15.39
CA ASN A 219 -1.79 5.16 -14.74
C ASN A 219 -2.44 3.79 -15.00
N GLY A 220 -2.95 3.13 -13.97
CA GLY A 220 -3.52 1.79 -14.03
C GLY A 220 -2.48 0.66 -14.08
N ALA A 221 -1.21 0.95 -13.83
CA ALA A 221 -0.15 -0.05 -13.87
C ALA A 221 -0.14 -0.93 -12.63
N ALA A 222 0.14 -2.23 -12.84
CA ALA A 222 0.42 -3.23 -11.81
C ALA A 222 1.87 -3.71 -11.99
N ILE A 223 2.79 -3.23 -11.15
CA ILE A 223 4.23 -3.49 -11.30
C ILE A 223 4.66 -4.68 -10.45
N PRO A 224 5.01 -5.83 -11.04
CA PRO A 224 5.53 -6.98 -10.31
C PRO A 224 6.94 -6.70 -9.80
N VAL A 225 7.19 -7.16 -8.56
CA VAL A 225 8.49 -7.05 -7.88
C VAL A 225 8.78 -8.29 -7.04
#